data_edb0014ff3aca7b0e6d941abb092a82c
#
_entry.id   edb0014ff3aca7b0e6d941abb092a82c
#
_cell.length_a   1.000
_cell.length_b   1.000
_cell.length_c   1.000
_cell.angle_alpha   90.00
_cell.angle_beta   90.00
_cell.angle_gamma   90.00
#
_symmetry.space_group_name_H-M   'P 1'
#
loop_
_entity.id
_entity.type
_entity.pdbx_description
1 polymer ?
#
loop_
_entity_poly.entity_id
_entity_poly.type
_entity_poly.pdbx_seq_one_letter_code
_entity_poly.pdbx_strand_id
1 'polypeptide(L)'
;MRELLLEIWTSVRRNKLRTFLTGFSVAWGIFMLVILLGSGNGLKNGVTSNFGNYATNSINLYGGRTSKPYMGYQKGRRIRLWNSDLEILAREFPEVDEVAANSWFDNHTATYGNEYTKVWLRGSLPKIEQIEGVEIVKGRFVNDADIREYRKSLVIDQAMQSLLFKGADPLGARIKLDSTVFTVVGVYKGDAQRSSSSCYIPLTTGQLLYNANSPEVNNAIITIKGVHTTEAMKEFEKRVIRRLSAEHHFAPDDESAIWLDNTMETYKNFMMVFAGINIFVWIIGLGTLLAGIVGVSNI
;
A
#
# COMPACT_ATOMS: atom_id res chain seq x y z
N MET A 1 -47.12 -10.17 38.13
CA MET A 1 -46.11 -9.22 37.60
C MET A 1 -45.76 -8.11 38.60
N ARG A 2 -46.71 -7.44 39.22
CA ARG A 2 -46.47 -6.34 40.18
C ARG A 2 -45.76 -6.82 41.47
N GLU A 3 -46.06 -7.99 41.97
CA GLU A 3 -45.43 -8.60 43.13
C GLU A 3 -43.96 -8.99 42.83
N LEU A 4 -43.68 -9.59 41.68
CA LEU A 4 -42.31 -9.91 41.23
C LEU A 4 -41.42 -8.67 41.12
N LEU A 5 -41.97 -7.57 40.63
CA LEU A 5 -41.23 -6.29 40.52
C LEU A 5 -40.95 -5.70 41.92
N LEU A 6 -41.87 -5.82 42.86
CA LEU A 6 -41.70 -5.37 44.26
C LEU A 6 -40.68 -6.23 45.02
N GLU A 7 -40.67 -7.52 44.78
CA GLU A 7 -39.71 -8.46 45.36
C GLU A 7 -38.30 -8.21 44.84
N ILE A 8 -38.14 -8.03 43.55
CA ILE A 8 -36.87 -7.61 42.92
C ILE A 8 -36.38 -6.26 43.48
N TRP A 9 -37.27 -5.28 43.61
CA TRP A 9 -36.94 -3.96 44.13
C TRP A 9 -36.47 -4.01 45.58
N THR A 10 -37.11 -4.83 46.43
CA THR A 10 -36.72 -5.03 47.83
C THR A 10 -35.39 -5.75 47.96
N SER A 11 -35.13 -6.77 47.13
CA SER A 11 -33.85 -7.50 47.07
C SER A 11 -32.70 -6.57 46.66
N VAL A 12 -32.87 -5.78 45.59
CA VAL A 12 -31.90 -4.78 45.13
C VAL A 12 -31.60 -3.75 46.22
N ARG A 13 -32.63 -3.27 46.94
CA ARG A 13 -32.48 -2.27 47.98
C ARG A 13 -31.76 -2.80 49.22
N ARG A 14 -31.86 -4.10 49.49
CA ARG A 14 -31.20 -4.78 50.61
C ARG A 14 -29.71 -5.04 50.35
N ASN A 15 -29.30 -5.22 49.09
CA ASN A 15 -27.92 -5.55 48.68
C ASN A 15 -27.36 -4.53 47.68
N LYS A 16 -27.50 -3.22 47.92
CA LYS A 16 -27.17 -2.13 47.00
C LYS A 16 -25.77 -2.20 46.40
N LEU A 17 -24.74 -2.51 47.22
CA LEU A 17 -23.36 -2.57 46.77
C LEU A 17 -23.13 -3.74 45.81
N ARG A 18 -23.69 -4.92 46.09
CA ARG A 18 -23.54 -6.10 45.23
C ARG A 18 -24.24 -5.89 43.90
N THR A 19 -25.47 -5.37 43.90
CA THR A 19 -26.23 -5.07 42.69
C THR A 19 -25.56 -4.02 41.86
N PHE A 20 -25.01 -2.97 42.48
CA PHE A 20 -24.24 -1.95 41.78
C PHE A 20 -22.96 -2.51 41.11
N LEU A 21 -22.16 -3.31 41.86
CA LEU A 21 -20.93 -3.90 41.34
C LEU A 21 -21.21 -4.87 40.18
N THR A 22 -22.26 -5.70 40.30
CA THR A 22 -22.63 -6.61 39.18
C THR A 22 -23.14 -5.85 37.99
N GLY A 23 -24.02 -4.88 38.16
CA GLY A 23 -24.51 -4.03 37.08
C GLY A 23 -23.37 -3.24 36.39
N PHE A 24 -22.47 -2.70 37.20
CA PHE A 24 -21.29 -2.01 36.70
C PHE A 24 -20.37 -2.94 35.90
N SER A 25 -20.10 -4.15 36.38
CA SER A 25 -19.26 -5.14 35.70
C SER A 25 -19.84 -5.51 34.34
N VAL A 26 -21.16 -5.73 34.24
CA VAL A 26 -21.81 -6.03 32.95
C VAL A 26 -21.77 -4.83 32.02
N ALA A 27 -22.10 -3.64 32.53
CA ALA A 27 -22.03 -2.39 31.72
C ALA A 27 -20.62 -2.11 31.21
N TRP A 28 -19.61 -2.30 32.07
CA TRP A 28 -18.19 -2.15 31.70
C TRP A 28 -17.77 -3.18 30.65
N GLY A 29 -18.21 -4.45 30.80
CA GLY A 29 -17.93 -5.50 29.81
C GLY A 29 -18.51 -5.18 28.44
N ILE A 30 -19.78 -4.73 28.39
CA ILE A 30 -20.41 -4.31 27.13
C ILE A 30 -19.71 -3.10 26.55
N PHE A 31 -19.37 -2.12 27.36
CA PHE A 31 -18.64 -0.92 26.94
C PHE A 31 -17.29 -1.27 26.29
N MET A 32 -16.50 -2.12 26.95
CA MET A 32 -15.21 -2.60 26.41
C MET A 32 -15.39 -3.39 25.11
N LEU A 33 -16.43 -4.23 25.03
CA LEU A 33 -16.74 -4.99 23.83
C LEU A 33 -17.05 -4.06 22.63
N VAL A 34 -17.86 -3.02 22.85
CA VAL A 34 -18.19 -2.03 21.82
C VAL A 34 -16.93 -1.27 21.35
N ILE A 35 -16.08 -0.85 22.30
CA ILE A 35 -14.80 -0.19 21.97
C ILE A 35 -13.90 -1.12 21.16
N LEU A 36 -13.72 -2.36 21.57
CA LEU A 36 -12.85 -3.33 20.88
C LEU A 36 -13.36 -3.64 19.47
N LEU A 37 -14.67 -3.87 19.31
CA LEU A 37 -15.28 -4.08 17.98
C LEU A 37 -15.16 -2.84 17.11
N GLY A 38 -15.42 -1.66 17.66
CA GLY A 38 -15.30 -0.39 16.94
C GLY A 38 -13.87 -0.12 16.50
N SER A 39 -12.90 -0.30 17.39
CA SER A 39 -11.47 -0.14 17.11
C SER A 39 -10.97 -1.18 16.10
N GLY A 40 -11.38 -2.44 16.23
CA GLY A 40 -11.02 -3.52 15.31
C GLY A 40 -11.55 -3.26 13.90
N ASN A 41 -12.81 -2.83 13.78
CA ASN A 41 -13.39 -2.46 12.48
C ASN A 41 -12.77 -1.18 11.90
N GLY A 42 -12.48 -0.18 12.73
CA GLY A 42 -11.79 1.03 12.34
C GLY A 42 -10.41 0.73 11.77
N LEU A 43 -9.62 -0.09 12.46
CA LEU A 43 -8.30 -0.54 12.00
C LEU A 43 -8.39 -1.36 10.70
N LYS A 44 -9.34 -2.31 10.63
CA LYS A 44 -9.60 -3.08 9.42
C LYS A 44 -9.90 -2.15 8.24
N ASN A 45 -10.82 -1.20 8.40
CA ASN A 45 -11.18 -0.26 7.35
C ASN A 45 -10.00 0.64 6.95
N GLY A 46 -9.20 1.11 7.91
CA GLY A 46 -7.99 1.88 7.64
C GLY A 46 -6.95 1.11 6.83
N VAL A 47 -6.72 -0.17 7.17
CA VAL A 47 -5.82 -1.04 6.42
C VAL A 47 -6.40 -1.37 5.04
N THR A 48 -7.67 -1.78 4.96
CA THR A 48 -8.29 -2.16 3.68
C THR A 48 -8.48 -0.98 2.73
N SER A 49 -8.62 0.26 3.23
CA SER A 49 -8.68 1.45 2.36
C SER A 49 -7.35 1.70 1.63
N ASN A 50 -6.23 1.36 2.25
CA ASN A 50 -4.92 1.44 1.59
C ASN A 50 -4.77 0.40 0.47
N PHE A 51 -5.45 -0.75 0.58
CA PHE A 51 -5.47 -1.78 -0.47
C PHE A 51 -6.61 -1.57 -1.48
N GLY A 52 -7.62 -0.76 -1.16
CA GLY A 52 -8.84 -0.62 -1.96
C GLY A 52 -8.61 -0.03 -3.36
N ASN A 53 -7.56 0.75 -3.52
CA ASN A 53 -7.17 1.35 -4.79
C ASN A 53 -6.02 0.59 -5.47
N TYR A 54 -5.34 -0.31 -4.76
CA TYR A 54 -4.26 -1.13 -5.30
C TYR A 54 -4.82 -2.38 -5.99
N ALA A 55 -4.22 -2.76 -7.11
CA ALA A 55 -4.50 -4.06 -7.72
C ALA A 55 -4.07 -5.17 -6.74
N THR A 56 -5.05 -5.80 -6.07
CA THR A 56 -4.80 -6.86 -5.07
C THR A 56 -4.14 -8.11 -5.65
N ASN A 57 -4.05 -8.22 -6.98
CA ASN A 57 -3.37 -9.27 -7.71
C ASN A 57 -1.98 -8.84 -8.21
N SER A 58 -1.36 -7.85 -7.57
CA SER A 58 -0.04 -7.35 -7.95
C SER A 58 1.08 -8.00 -7.13
N ILE A 59 2.25 -8.16 -7.79
CA ILE A 59 3.52 -8.50 -7.15
C ILE A 59 4.52 -7.41 -7.48
N ASN A 60 5.17 -6.88 -6.44
CA ASN A 60 6.28 -5.97 -6.57
C ASN A 60 7.59 -6.74 -6.53
N LEU A 61 8.48 -6.47 -7.46
CA LEU A 61 9.82 -7.04 -7.55
C LEU A 61 10.86 -5.96 -7.23
N TYR A 62 11.72 -6.25 -6.28
CA TYR A 62 12.82 -5.35 -5.87
C TYR A 62 14.15 -6.05 -6.02
N GLY A 63 15.13 -5.36 -6.60
CA GLY A 63 16.51 -5.83 -6.61
C GLY A 63 17.16 -5.67 -5.24
N GLY A 64 17.77 -6.74 -4.74
CA GLY A 64 18.44 -6.81 -3.45
C GLY A 64 19.94 -6.97 -3.55
N ARG A 65 20.53 -7.68 -2.58
CA ARG A 65 21.95 -8.04 -2.57
C ARG A 65 22.11 -9.55 -2.43
N THR A 66 22.95 -10.14 -3.26
CA THR A 66 23.22 -11.58 -3.20
C THR A 66 23.81 -11.99 -1.86
N SER A 67 23.28 -13.06 -1.27
CA SER A 67 23.80 -13.67 -0.05
C SER A 67 24.76 -14.83 -0.34
N LYS A 68 24.72 -15.36 -1.58
CA LYS A 68 25.50 -16.51 -2.03
C LYS A 68 26.43 -16.14 -3.17
N PRO A 69 27.65 -16.74 -3.24
CA PRO A 69 28.50 -16.65 -4.43
C PRO A 69 27.88 -17.53 -5.53
N TYR A 70 27.95 -17.08 -6.80
CA TYR A 70 27.41 -17.83 -7.92
C TYR A 70 28.17 -17.55 -9.22
N MET A 71 28.49 -18.55 -10.01
CA MET A 71 29.17 -18.45 -11.32
C MET A 71 30.41 -17.51 -11.31
N GLY A 72 31.23 -17.58 -10.25
CA GLY A 72 32.40 -16.73 -10.10
C GLY A 72 32.16 -15.36 -9.49
N TYR A 73 30.92 -14.94 -9.32
CA TYR A 73 30.59 -13.68 -8.64
C TYR A 73 30.57 -13.86 -7.13
N GLN A 74 31.09 -12.85 -6.41
CA GLN A 74 31.09 -12.81 -4.96
C GLN A 74 29.70 -12.50 -4.39
N LYS A 75 29.44 -12.93 -3.14
CA LYS A 75 28.27 -12.50 -2.38
C LYS A 75 28.29 -10.99 -2.12
N GLY A 76 27.12 -10.40 -1.87
CA GLY A 76 26.98 -8.95 -1.56
C GLY A 76 26.83 -8.08 -2.81
N ARG A 77 26.82 -8.66 -4.01
CA ARG A 77 26.57 -7.94 -5.24
C ARG A 77 25.13 -7.43 -5.28
N ARG A 78 24.97 -6.13 -5.60
CA ARG A 78 23.63 -5.54 -5.79
C ARG A 78 23.06 -6.02 -7.13
N ILE A 79 21.87 -6.60 -7.08
CA ILE A 79 21.05 -6.89 -8.26
C ILE A 79 20.21 -5.65 -8.55
N ARG A 80 20.22 -5.22 -9.79
CA ARG A 80 19.44 -4.08 -10.28
C ARG A 80 18.47 -4.58 -11.32
N LEU A 81 17.22 -4.14 -11.24
CA LEU A 81 16.24 -4.41 -12.27
C LEU A 81 16.38 -3.39 -13.39
N TRP A 82 16.15 -3.84 -14.62
CA TRP A 82 16.36 -3.07 -15.83
C TRP A 82 15.08 -3.04 -16.67
N ASN A 83 14.97 -2.09 -17.59
CA ASN A 83 13.85 -2.06 -18.53
C ASN A 83 13.69 -3.37 -19.31
N SER A 84 14.80 -4.07 -19.63
CA SER A 84 14.77 -5.40 -20.26
C SER A 84 14.07 -6.47 -19.42
N ASP A 85 14.16 -6.39 -18.09
CA ASP A 85 13.47 -7.34 -17.23
C ASP A 85 11.95 -7.18 -17.33
N LEU A 86 11.46 -5.95 -17.53
CA LEU A 86 10.03 -5.69 -17.75
C LEU A 86 9.54 -6.37 -19.04
N GLU A 87 10.36 -6.34 -20.09
CA GLU A 87 10.04 -7.01 -21.34
C GLU A 87 10.05 -8.54 -21.19
N ILE A 88 11.00 -9.10 -20.45
CA ILE A 88 11.06 -10.53 -20.12
C ILE A 88 9.79 -10.94 -19.36
N LEU A 89 9.41 -10.18 -18.33
CA LEU A 89 8.21 -10.47 -17.54
C LEU A 89 6.94 -10.43 -18.38
N ALA A 90 6.83 -9.45 -19.30
CA ALA A 90 5.66 -9.32 -20.16
C ALA A 90 5.56 -10.41 -21.24
N ARG A 91 6.70 -10.89 -21.78
CA ARG A 91 6.70 -11.82 -22.92
C ARG A 91 6.73 -13.29 -22.55
N GLU A 92 7.46 -13.64 -21.49
CA GLU A 92 7.75 -15.04 -21.17
C GLU A 92 6.77 -15.63 -20.17
N PHE A 93 5.94 -14.82 -19.49
CA PHE A 93 5.01 -15.27 -18.47
C PHE A 93 3.56 -14.97 -18.87
N PRO A 94 2.81 -15.97 -19.40
CA PRO A 94 1.42 -15.76 -19.84
C PRO A 94 0.45 -15.40 -18.69
N GLU A 95 0.85 -15.70 -17.44
CA GLU A 95 0.10 -15.32 -16.25
C GLU A 95 0.21 -13.83 -15.92
N VAL A 96 1.22 -13.15 -16.45
CA VAL A 96 1.37 -11.70 -16.30
C VAL A 96 0.35 -11.00 -17.19
N ASP A 97 -0.46 -10.14 -16.59
CA ASP A 97 -1.45 -9.34 -17.31
C ASP A 97 -0.90 -7.98 -17.70
N GLU A 98 -0.38 -7.24 -16.73
CA GLU A 98 0.21 -5.93 -16.94
C GLU A 98 1.57 -5.86 -16.25
N VAL A 99 2.48 -5.08 -16.84
CA VAL A 99 3.80 -4.79 -16.29
C VAL A 99 3.96 -3.28 -16.14
N ALA A 100 4.40 -2.86 -14.98
CA ALA A 100 4.72 -1.47 -14.67
C ALA A 100 6.06 -1.37 -13.94
N ALA A 101 6.59 -0.17 -13.83
CA ALA A 101 7.79 0.10 -13.07
C ALA A 101 7.81 1.52 -12.54
N ASN A 102 8.53 1.68 -11.44
CA ASN A 102 8.83 2.96 -10.86
C ASN A 102 10.32 3.13 -10.62
N SER A 103 10.77 4.38 -10.71
CA SER A 103 12.07 4.82 -10.22
C SER A 103 11.88 6.05 -9.36
N TRP A 104 12.51 6.07 -8.19
CA TRP A 104 12.50 7.22 -7.31
C TRP A 104 13.76 8.04 -7.52
N PHE A 105 13.58 9.34 -7.62
CA PHE A 105 14.65 10.31 -7.70
C PHE A 105 14.56 11.21 -6.47
N ASP A 106 15.68 11.37 -5.77
CA ASP A 106 15.70 12.04 -4.47
C ASP A 106 15.45 13.54 -4.58
N ASN A 107 14.83 14.08 -3.54
CA ASN A 107 14.65 15.49 -3.18
C ASN A 107 14.98 16.54 -4.24
N HIS A 108 14.01 16.84 -5.09
CA HIS A 108 14.09 17.91 -6.08
C HIS A 108 13.34 19.15 -5.59
N THR A 109 13.72 20.31 -6.09
CA THR A 109 13.01 21.56 -5.81
C THR A 109 12.13 21.92 -7.00
N ALA A 110 10.82 21.98 -6.77
CA ALA A 110 9.85 22.46 -7.72
C ALA A 110 9.62 23.97 -7.52
N THR A 111 9.72 24.75 -8.60
CA THR A 111 9.56 26.22 -8.55
C THR A 111 8.56 26.67 -9.62
N TYR A 112 7.63 27.54 -9.20
CA TYR A 112 6.68 28.21 -10.07
C TYR A 112 6.54 29.68 -9.66
N GLY A 113 6.97 30.59 -10.52
CA GLY A 113 7.08 32.02 -10.17
C GLY A 113 8.01 32.25 -8.98
N ASN A 114 7.49 32.79 -7.91
CA ASN A 114 8.22 33.06 -6.66
C ASN A 114 8.01 31.95 -5.58
N GLU A 115 7.15 30.96 -5.89
CA GLU A 115 6.85 29.87 -4.96
C GLU A 115 7.73 28.65 -5.26
N TYR A 116 8.15 27.95 -4.19
CA TYR A 116 8.92 26.74 -4.34
C TYR A 116 8.59 25.72 -3.23
N THR A 117 8.77 24.45 -3.53
CA THR A 117 8.62 23.36 -2.56
C THR A 117 9.56 22.21 -2.89
N LYS A 118 9.91 21.43 -1.87
CA LYS A 118 10.63 20.17 -2.08
C LYS A 118 9.65 19.07 -2.45
N VAL A 119 10.00 18.25 -3.42
CA VAL A 119 9.15 17.17 -3.94
C VAL A 119 9.94 15.87 -4.07
N TRP A 120 9.24 14.77 -3.85
CA TRP A 120 9.69 13.43 -4.23
C TRP A 120 9.31 13.20 -5.68
N LEU A 121 10.30 12.98 -6.52
CA LEU A 121 10.09 12.76 -7.94
C LEU A 121 10.06 11.27 -8.23
N ARG A 122 9.02 10.84 -8.93
CA ARG A 122 8.78 9.45 -9.28
C ARG A 122 8.64 9.29 -10.79
N GLY A 123 9.61 8.61 -11.40
CA GLY A 123 9.51 8.19 -12.80
C GLY A 123 8.65 6.93 -12.88
N SER A 124 7.59 6.95 -13.68
CA SER A 124 6.61 5.88 -13.72
C SER A 124 6.18 5.51 -15.13
N LEU A 125 5.84 4.25 -15.34
CA LEU A 125 5.14 3.80 -16.54
C LEU A 125 3.63 4.09 -16.43
N PRO A 126 2.89 4.23 -17.55
CA PRO A 126 1.48 4.60 -17.55
C PRO A 126 0.57 3.68 -16.73
N LYS A 127 0.85 2.38 -16.73
CA LYS A 127 0.06 1.37 -16.01
C LYS A 127 0.05 1.53 -14.48
N ILE A 128 0.96 2.32 -13.93
CA ILE A 128 0.98 2.66 -12.50
C ILE A 128 -0.33 3.32 -12.06
N GLU A 129 -0.93 4.15 -12.90
CA GLU A 129 -2.23 4.77 -12.62
C GLU A 129 -3.28 3.74 -12.20
N GLN A 130 -3.39 2.66 -12.96
CA GLN A 130 -4.38 1.59 -12.73
C GLN A 130 -3.95 0.66 -11.59
N ILE A 131 -2.68 0.25 -11.56
CA ILE A 131 -2.16 -0.72 -10.59
C ILE A 131 -2.14 -0.15 -9.17
N GLU A 132 -1.73 1.10 -9.02
CA GLU A 132 -1.69 1.77 -7.72
C GLU A 132 -2.96 2.57 -7.42
N GLY A 133 -3.94 2.58 -8.35
CA GLY A 133 -5.20 3.30 -8.17
C GLY A 133 -5.01 4.81 -8.00
N VAL A 134 -4.13 5.41 -8.80
CA VAL A 134 -3.87 6.85 -8.73
C VAL A 134 -5.10 7.62 -9.22
N GLU A 135 -5.76 8.32 -8.32
CA GLU A 135 -6.98 9.09 -8.62
C GLU A 135 -6.61 10.44 -9.26
N ILE A 136 -6.83 10.59 -10.56
CA ILE A 136 -6.62 11.85 -11.27
C ILE A 136 -7.80 12.79 -11.02
N VAL A 137 -7.52 13.96 -10.46
CA VAL A 137 -8.52 15.01 -10.15
C VAL A 137 -8.72 15.95 -11.32
N LYS A 138 -7.62 16.27 -12.02
CA LYS A 138 -7.64 17.14 -13.21
C LYS A 138 -6.62 16.67 -14.24
N GLY A 139 -6.95 16.81 -15.52
CA GLY A 139 -6.06 16.47 -16.61
C GLY A 139 -5.89 14.97 -16.82
N ARG A 140 -4.67 14.47 -16.94
CA ARG A 140 -4.35 13.07 -17.20
C ARG A 140 -3.08 12.62 -16.49
N PHE A 141 -2.92 11.33 -16.36
CA PHE A 141 -1.65 10.71 -15.96
C PHE A 141 -0.64 10.69 -17.12
N VAL A 142 0.56 10.19 -16.86
CA VAL A 142 1.58 9.89 -17.88
C VAL A 142 1.03 8.86 -18.86
N ASN A 143 1.31 9.01 -20.15
CA ASN A 143 0.87 8.09 -21.19
C ASN A 143 2.04 7.55 -22.03
N ASP A 144 1.75 6.59 -22.94
CA ASP A 144 2.76 5.93 -23.75
C ASP A 144 3.50 6.89 -24.71
N ALA A 145 2.85 7.98 -25.16
CA ALA A 145 3.50 8.98 -25.97
C ALA A 145 4.55 9.76 -25.14
N ASP A 146 4.23 10.05 -23.87
CA ASP A 146 5.19 10.70 -22.97
C ASP A 146 6.44 9.82 -22.75
N ILE A 147 6.26 8.50 -22.66
CA ILE A 147 7.35 7.52 -22.51
C ILE A 147 8.21 7.45 -23.78
N ARG A 148 7.56 7.25 -24.95
CA ARG A 148 8.29 7.08 -26.23
C ARG A 148 9.04 8.33 -26.68
N GLU A 149 8.46 9.49 -26.44
CA GLU A 149 8.99 10.77 -26.91
C GLU A 149 9.82 11.52 -25.83
N TYR A 150 10.04 10.89 -24.67
CA TYR A 150 10.78 11.50 -23.56
C TYR A 150 10.21 12.87 -23.16
N ARG A 151 8.86 12.99 -23.17
CA ARG A 151 8.20 14.27 -22.88
C ARG A 151 8.45 14.70 -21.44
N LYS A 152 8.63 16.00 -21.25
CA LYS A 152 8.76 16.60 -19.91
C LYS A 152 7.39 16.90 -19.33
N SER A 153 6.57 15.85 -19.20
CA SER A 153 5.24 15.87 -18.60
C SER A 153 5.36 15.70 -17.09
N LEU A 154 4.55 16.43 -16.32
CA LEU A 154 4.54 16.39 -14.87
C LEU A 154 3.10 16.21 -14.34
N VAL A 155 2.90 15.24 -13.47
CA VAL A 155 1.65 15.06 -12.73
C VAL A 155 1.93 15.39 -11.27
N ILE A 156 1.24 16.38 -10.72
CA ILE A 156 1.46 16.92 -9.38
C ILE A 156 0.38 16.47 -8.42
N ASP A 157 0.65 16.41 -7.13
CA ASP A 157 -0.36 16.20 -6.11
C ASP A 157 -1.14 17.48 -5.78
N GLN A 158 -2.31 17.33 -5.14
CA GLN A 158 -3.14 18.48 -4.73
C GLN A 158 -2.42 19.38 -3.72
N ALA A 159 -1.51 18.84 -2.90
CA ALA A 159 -0.74 19.63 -1.95
C ALA A 159 0.21 20.58 -2.68
N MET A 160 0.94 20.07 -3.67
CA MET A 160 1.81 20.87 -4.54
C MET A 160 1.02 21.91 -5.34
N GLN A 161 -0.17 21.54 -5.87
CA GLN A 161 -1.07 22.49 -6.51
C GLN A 161 -1.42 23.65 -5.57
N SER A 162 -1.83 23.35 -4.35
CA SER A 162 -2.22 24.38 -3.38
C SER A 162 -1.08 25.31 -3.01
N LEU A 163 0.13 24.76 -2.84
CA LEU A 163 1.32 25.52 -2.46
C LEU A 163 1.83 26.43 -3.58
N LEU A 164 1.97 25.88 -4.80
CA LEU A 164 2.60 26.61 -5.90
C LEU A 164 1.64 27.51 -6.67
N PHE A 165 0.37 27.12 -6.81
CA PHE A 165 -0.58 27.81 -7.69
C PHE A 165 -1.61 28.68 -6.93
N LYS A 166 -1.76 28.52 -5.60
CA LYS A 166 -2.64 29.34 -4.76
C LYS A 166 -4.06 29.51 -5.31
N GLY A 167 -4.61 28.44 -5.92
CA GLY A 167 -5.94 28.42 -6.51
C GLY A 167 -6.00 28.63 -8.02
N ALA A 168 -4.90 29.01 -8.68
CA ALA A 168 -4.85 29.05 -10.14
C ALA A 168 -4.86 27.64 -10.75
N ASP A 169 -5.27 27.52 -12.01
CA ASP A 169 -5.25 26.24 -12.73
C ASP A 169 -3.82 25.85 -13.09
N PRO A 170 -3.35 24.69 -12.65
CA PRO A 170 -1.99 24.23 -12.93
C PRO A 170 -1.82 23.61 -14.33
N LEU A 171 -2.92 23.21 -15.02
CA LEU A 171 -2.81 22.50 -16.29
C LEU A 171 -2.14 23.34 -17.37
N GLY A 172 -1.16 22.76 -18.05
CA GLY A 172 -0.36 23.45 -19.08
C GLY A 172 0.69 24.42 -18.52
N ALA A 173 0.72 24.66 -17.20
CA ALA A 173 1.75 25.52 -16.61
C ALA A 173 3.12 24.87 -16.66
N ARG A 174 4.15 25.71 -16.70
CA ARG A 174 5.54 25.29 -16.73
C ARG A 174 6.16 25.40 -15.34
N ILE A 175 6.52 24.26 -14.74
CA ILE A 175 7.21 24.17 -13.44
C ILE A 175 8.67 23.85 -13.70
N LYS A 176 9.56 24.54 -13.00
CA LYS A 176 10.98 24.23 -13.01
C LYS A 176 11.27 23.22 -11.88
N LEU A 177 11.73 22.02 -12.25
CA LEU A 177 12.30 21.04 -11.32
C LEU A 177 13.82 21.16 -11.40
N ASP A 178 14.44 21.72 -10.37
CA ASP A 178 15.85 22.15 -10.34
C ASP A 178 16.22 23.01 -11.55
N SER A 179 16.93 22.43 -12.53
CA SER A 179 17.35 23.12 -13.76
C SER A 179 16.44 22.84 -14.97
N THR A 180 15.52 21.88 -14.89
CA THR A 180 14.70 21.42 -16.03
C THR A 180 13.26 21.90 -15.90
N VAL A 181 12.69 22.35 -17.02
CA VAL A 181 11.29 22.80 -17.09
C VAL A 181 10.39 21.66 -17.55
N PHE A 182 9.33 21.40 -16.78
CA PHE A 182 8.29 20.42 -17.07
C PHE A 182 6.94 21.12 -17.28
N THR A 183 6.06 20.50 -18.05
CA THR A 183 4.68 20.97 -18.26
C THR A 183 3.73 20.12 -17.41
N VAL A 184 2.89 20.77 -16.62
CA VAL A 184 1.87 20.07 -15.82
C VAL A 184 0.79 19.54 -16.75
N VAL A 185 0.59 18.21 -16.73
CA VAL A 185 -0.42 17.52 -17.56
C VAL A 185 -1.57 16.96 -16.73
N GLY A 186 -1.40 16.87 -15.41
CA GLY A 186 -2.43 16.39 -14.51
C GLY A 186 -2.18 16.72 -13.05
N VAL A 187 -3.25 16.60 -12.28
CA VAL A 187 -3.27 16.71 -10.83
C VAL A 187 -3.90 15.45 -10.26
N TYR A 188 -3.24 14.79 -9.32
CA TYR A 188 -3.77 13.62 -8.65
C TYR A 188 -4.05 13.90 -7.17
N LYS A 189 -4.91 13.09 -6.59
CA LYS A 189 -5.23 13.13 -5.17
C LYS A 189 -4.06 12.53 -4.38
N GLY A 190 -3.26 13.40 -3.80
CA GLY A 190 -2.14 12.99 -2.95
C GLY A 190 -2.60 12.34 -1.65
N ASP A 191 -1.67 11.69 -0.97
CA ASP A 191 -1.89 11.15 0.37
C ASP A 191 -1.85 12.30 1.39
N ALA A 192 -3.00 12.61 1.97
CA ALA A 192 -3.14 13.69 2.96
C ALA A 192 -2.30 13.46 4.25
N GLN A 193 -1.81 12.24 4.47
CA GLN A 193 -0.99 11.90 5.64
C GLN A 193 0.51 12.11 5.38
N ARG A 194 0.93 12.30 4.13
CA ARG A 194 2.34 12.56 3.80
C ARG A 194 2.66 14.04 3.96
N SER A 195 3.71 14.31 4.72
CA SER A 195 4.22 15.68 4.95
C SER A 195 4.98 16.27 3.76
N SER A 196 5.28 15.48 2.73
CA SER A 196 6.03 15.90 1.54
C SER A 196 5.24 15.67 0.28
N SER A 197 5.20 16.67 -0.60
CA SER A 197 4.60 16.57 -1.92
C SER A 197 5.35 15.58 -2.80
N SER A 198 4.63 14.86 -3.62
CA SER A 198 5.20 13.95 -4.62
C SER A 198 4.64 14.26 -6.01
N CYS A 199 5.42 13.96 -7.03
CA CYS A 199 5.01 14.16 -8.40
C CYS A 199 5.51 13.02 -9.30
N TYR A 200 4.78 12.77 -10.39
CA TYR A 200 5.12 11.77 -11.37
C TYR A 200 5.62 12.41 -12.65
N ILE A 201 6.64 11.77 -13.24
CA ILE A 201 7.14 12.05 -14.58
C ILE A 201 7.23 10.74 -15.39
N PRO A 202 7.34 10.79 -16.72
CA PRO A 202 7.61 9.59 -17.51
C PRO A 202 8.90 8.91 -17.06
N LEU A 203 8.88 7.59 -16.90
CA LEU A 203 10.04 6.81 -16.47
C LEU A 203 11.28 7.08 -17.31
N THR A 204 11.14 7.05 -18.64
CA THR A 204 12.24 7.29 -19.59
C THR A 204 12.84 8.68 -19.46
N THR A 205 11.99 9.69 -19.23
CA THR A 205 12.44 11.07 -18.99
C THR A 205 13.22 11.18 -17.67
N GLY A 206 12.74 10.48 -16.61
CA GLY A 206 13.42 10.42 -15.32
C GLY A 206 14.78 9.74 -15.43
N GLN A 207 14.86 8.59 -16.09
CA GLN A 207 16.11 7.86 -16.34
C GLN A 207 17.12 8.73 -17.12
N LEU A 208 16.66 9.42 -18.14
CA LEU A 208 17.50 10.29 -18.95
C LEU A 208 18.07 11.47 -18.16
N LEU A 209 17.25 12.15 -17.38
CA LEU A 209 17.61 13.41 -16.72
C LEU A 209 18.29 13.22 -15.36
N TYR A 210 17.87 12.21 -14.61
CA TYR A 210 18.23 12.05 -13.19
C TYR A 210 19.01 10.77 -12.88
N ASN A 211 19.12 9.84 -13.84
CA ASN A 211 19.83 8.57 -13.65
C ASN A 211 20.89 8.31 -14.73
N ALA A 212 21.53 9.35 -15.24
CA ALA A 212 22.57 9.27 -16.27
C ALA A 212 22.20 8.36 -17.48
N ASN A 213 20.93 8.39 -17.88
CA ASN A 213 20.36 7.52 -18.92
C ASN A 213 20.49 6.00 -18.63
N SER A 214 20.61 5.63 -17.36
CA SER A 214 20.61 4.21 -16.96
C SER A 214 19.21 3.63 -17.09
N PRO A 215 19.05 2.45 -17.72
CA PRO A 215 17.76 1.77 -17.83
C PRO A 215 17.34 1.07 -16.53
N GLU A 216 17.97 1.38 -15.40
CA GLU A 216 17.66 0.85 -14.09
C GLU A 216 16.27 1.30 -13.62
N VAL A 217 15.50 0.37 -13.03
CA VAL A 217 14.27 0.66 -12.33
C VAL A 217 14.40 0.25 -10.87
N ASN A 218 13.79 1.02 -9.96
CA ASN A 218 13.87 0.69 -8.54
C ASN A 218 12.97 -0.50 -8.18
N ASN A 219 11.78 -0.58 -8.80
CA ASN A 219 10.94 -1.76 -8.72
C ASN A 219 10.20 -2.01 -10.03
N ALA A 220 9.96 -3.28 -10.32
CA ALA A 220 8.99 -3.73 -11.31
C ALA A 220 7.71 -4.16 -10.59
N ILE A 221 6.57 -3.90 -11.18
CA ILE A 221 5.26 -4.31 -10.66
C ILE A 221 4.56 -5.08 -11.76
N ILE A 222 4.11 -6.28 -11.43
CA ILE A 222 3.32 -7.11 -12.34
C ILE A 222 1.96 -7.39 -11.74
N THR A 223 0.92 -7.36 -12.55
CA THR A 223 -0.38 -7.92 -12.18
C THR A 223 -0.53 -9.32 -12.78
N ILE A 224 -1.23 -10.20 -12.07
CA ILE A 224 -1.32 -11.61 -12.41
C ILE A 224 -2.77 -11.99 -12.66
N LYS A 225 -2.98 -12.81 -13.67
CA LYS A 225 -4.28 -13.42 -14.02
C LYS A 225 -4.20 -14.95 -13.96
N GLY A 226 -5.33 -15.56 -13.60
CA GLY A 226 -5.47 -17.02 -13.66
C GLY A 226 -4.75 -17.82 -12.57
N VAL A 227 -4.06 -17.16 -11.63
CA VAL A 227 -3.38 -17.80 -10.50
C VAL A 227 -4.17 -17.54 -9.21
N HIS A 228 -4.88 -18.55 -8.73
CA HIS A 228 -5.81 -18.39 -7.60
C HIS A 228 -5.39 -19.14 -6.33
N THR A 229 -4.46 -20.10 -6.44
CA THR A 229 -3.99 -20.88 -5.29
C THR A 229 -2.61 -20.42 -4.83
N THR A 230 -2.34 -20.60 -3.54
CA THR A 230 -1.05 -20.24 -2.93
C THR A 230 0.08 -21.06 -3.52
N GLU A 231 -0.17 -22.34 -3.83
CA GLU A 231 0.80 -23.25 -4.43
C GLU A 231 1.17 -22.83 -5.86
N ALA A 232 0.17 -22.52 -6.69
CA ALA A 232 0.41 -22.02 -8.05
C ALA A 232 1.15 -20.67 -8.04
N MET A 233 0.86 -19.82 -7.07
CA MET A 233 1.56 -18.55 -6.89
C MET A 233 3.04 -18.77 -6.56
N LYS A 234 3.36 -19.64 -5.60
CA LYS A 234 4.73 -19.97 -5.23
C LYS A 234 5.52 -20.58 -6.39
N GLU A 235 4.87 -21.43 -7.21
CA GLU A 235 5.51 -21.98 -8.41
C GLU A 235 5.74 -20.92 -9.48
N PHE A 236 4.82 -19.96 -9.64
CA PHE A 236 5.00 -18.82 -10.52
C PHE A 236 6.19 -17.96 -10.04
N GLU A 237 6.23 -17.58 -8.77
CA GLU A 237 7.32 -16.80 -8.16
C GLU A 237 8.68 -17.48 -8.35
N LYS A 238 8.77 -18.80 -8.13
CA LYS A 238 9.99 -19.58 -8.38
C LYS A 238 10.42 -19.55 -9.86
N ARG A 239 9.49 -19.61 -10.80
CA ARG A 239 9.81 -19.52 -12.23
C ARG A 239 10.35 -18.13 -12.59
N VAL A 240 9.73 -17.07 -12.05
CA VAL A 240 10.20 -15.69 -12.22
C VAL A 240 11.62 -15.53 -11.67
N ILE A 241 11.85 -15.93 -10.42
CA ILE A 241 13.19 -15.87 -9.81
C ILE A 241 14.21 -16.65 -10.63
N ARG A 242 13.89 -17.87 -11.05
CA ARG A 242 14.80 -18.70 -11.88
C ARG A 242 15.13 -18.02 -13.21
N ARG A 243 14.16 -17.40 -13.87
CA ARG A 243 14.42 -16.69 -15.12
C ARG A 243 15.29 -15.46 -14.91
N LEU A 244 14.98 -14.64 -13.91
CA LEU A 244 15.78 -13.47 -13.59
C LEU A 244 17.17 -13.84 -13.03
N SER A 245 17.29 -14.98 -12.34
CA SER A 245 18.59 -15.46 -11.88
C SER A 245 19.54 -15.80 -13.02
N ALA A 246 19.03 -16.36 -14.11
CA ALA A 246 19.80 -16.60 -15.32
C ALA A 246 20.25 -15.31 -15.99
N GLU A 247 19.40 -14.28 -16.03
CA GLU A 247 19.70 -12.96 -16.61
C GLU A 247 20.76 -12.21 -15.80
N HIS A 248 20.58 -12.18 -14.47
CA HIS A 248 21.43 -11.42 -13.56
C HIS A 248 22.58 -12.21 -12.95
N HIS A 249 22.72 -13.50 -13.29
CA HIS A 249 23.78 -14.40 -12.81
C HIS A 249 23.88 -14.46 -11.28
N PHE A 250 22.78 -14.79 -10.61
CA PHE A 250 22.73 -15.08 -9.19
C PHE A 250 22.15 -16.48 -8.91
N ALA A 251 22.39 -17.03 -7.72
CA ALA A 251 21.90 -18.37 -7.37
C ALA A 251 20.35 -18.38 -7.31
N PRO A 252 19.64 -19.28 -8.03
CA PRO A 252 18.17 -19.31 -8.07
C PRO A 252 17.48 -19.52 -6.71
N ASP A 253 18.23 -19.97 -5.71
CA ASP A 253 17.81 -20.19 -4.33
C ASP A 253 18.27 -19.07 -3.38
N ASP A 254 18.75 -17.94 -3.92
CA ASP A 254 19.14 -16.77 -3.14
C ASP A 254 18.00 -15.77 -3.05
N GLU A 255 17.17 -15.93 -2.00
CA GLU A 255 16.00 -15.07 -1.72
C GLU A 255 16.36 -13.61 -1.44
N SER A 256 17.64 -13.31 -1.16
CA SER A 256 18.12 -11.96 -0.89
C SER A 256 18.47 -11.18 -2.17
N ALA A 257 18.61 -11.88 -3.30
CA ALA A 257 19.02 -11.29 -4.57
C ALA A 257 17.88 -10.49 -5.25
N ILE A 258 16.67 -11.05 -5.23
CA ILE A 258 15.44 -10.39 -5.66
C ILE A 258 14.35 -10.68 -4.63
N TRP A 259 13.70 -9.66 -4.14
CA TRP A 259 12.59 -9.79 -3.22
C TRP A 259 11.27 -9.54 -3.96
N LEU A 260 10.34 -10.51 -3.79
CA LEU A 260 8.97 -10.41 -4.28
C LEU A 260 8.03 -10.08 -3.12
N ASP A 261 7.31 -8.99 -3.26
CA ASP A 261 6.25 -8.60 -2.33
C ASP A 261 4.89 -8.83 -2.99
N ASN A 262 4.23 -9.88 -2.54
CA ASN A 262 2.93 -10.31 -3.05
C ASN A 262 1.82 -9.62 -2.27
N THR A 263 1.22 -8.60 -2.88
CA THR A 263 0.15 -7.80 -2.27
C THR A 263 -1.05 -8.66 -1.86
N MET A 264 -1.39 -9.73 -2.64
CA MET A 264 -2.47 -10.64 -2.30
C MET A 264 -2.19 -11.44 -1.02
N GLU A 265 -0.97 -11.96 -0.87
CA GLU A 265 -0.57 -12.71 0.33
C GLU A 265 -0.58 -11.81 1.56
N THR A 266 -0.02 -10.63 1.42
CA THR A 266 -0.02 -9.59 2.47
C THR A 266 -1.45 -9.24 2.89
N TYR A 267 -2.35 -8.99 1.93
CA TYR A 267 -3.77 -8.73 2.20
C TYR A 267 -4.46 -9.92 2.92
N LYS A 268 -4.26 -11.15 2.46
CA LYS A 268 -4.81 -12.37 3.11
C LYS A 268 -4.32 -12.50 4.54
N ASN A 269 -3.04 -12.26 4.79
CA ASN A 269 -2.45 -12.33 6.14
C ASN A 269 -3.08 -11.29 7.07
N PHE A 270 -3.27 -10.06 6.63
CA PHE A 270 -4.01 -9.06 7.40
C PHE A 270 -5.45 -9.49 7.70
N MET A 271 -6.17 -10.03 6.72
CA MET A 271 -7.54 -10.50 6.92
C MET A 271 -7.64 -11.66 7.91
N MET A 272 -6.66 -12.59 7.91
CA MET A 272 -6.58 -13.66 8.92
C MET A 272 -6.35 -13.10 10.33
N VAL A 273 -5.48 -12.12 10.49
CA VAL A 273 -5.24 -11.45 11.78
C VAL A 273 -6.53 -10.78 12.28
N PHE A 274 -7.23 -10.04 11.42
CA PHE A 274 -8.50 -9.41 11.79
C PHE A 274 -9.59 -10.43 12.14
N ALA A 275 -9.66 -11.56 11.43
CA ALA A 275 -10.58 -12.65 11.78
C ALA A 275 -10.26 -13.21 13.18
N GLY A 276 -8.97 -13.42 13.48
CA GLY A 276 -8.51 -13.86 14.81
C GLY A 276 -8.88 -12.86 15.91
N ILE A 277 -8.66 -11.57 15.69
CA ILE A 277 -9.06 -10.52 16.65
C ILE A 277 -10.56 -10.54 16.87
N ASN A 278 -11.37 -10.64 15.82
CA ASN A 278 -12.82 -10.70 15.95
C ASN A 278 -13.29 -11.92 16.78
N ILE A 279 -12.74 -13.11 16.50
CA ILE A 279 -13.07 -14.32 17.28
C ILE A 279 -12.71 -14.13 18.75
N PHE A 280 -11.52 -13.58 19.04
CA PHE A 280 -11.07 -13.31 20.41
C PHE A 280 -12.00 -12.33 21.14
N VAL A 281 -12.42 -11.25 20.49
CA VAL A 281 -13.37 -10.28 21.05
C VAL A 281 -14.72 -10.92 21.34
N TRP A 282 -15.22 -11.81 20.45
CA TRP A 282 -16.45 -12.54 20.68
C TRP A 282 -16.35 -13.49 21.89
N ILE A 283 -15.23 -14.21 22.04
CA ILE A 283 -15.01 -15.11 23.19
C ILE A 283 -15.04 -14.31 24.51
N ILE A 284 -14.30 -13.18 24.57
CA ILE A 284 -14.31 -12.32 25.78
C ILE A 284 -15.70 -11.75 26.03
N GLY A 285 -16.37 -11.25 24.97
CA GLY A 285 -17.70 -10.66 25.10
C GLY A 285 -18.73 -11.66 25.64
N LEU A 286 -18.77 -12.86 25.09
CA LEU A 286 -19.64 -13.92 25.57
C LEU A 286 -19.30 -14.34 27.01
N GLY A 287 -18.02 -14.49 27.35
CA GLY A 287 -17.55 -14.79 28.67
C GLY A 287 -18.00 -13.75 29.72
N THR A 288 -17.87 -12.47 29.36
CA THR A 288 -18.29 -11.34 30.22
C THR A 288 -19.79 -11.32 30.41
N LEU A 289 -20.57 -11.56 29.34
CA LEU A 289 -22.04 -11.65 29.46
C LEU A 289 -22.48 -12.82 30.35
N LEU A 290 -21.88 -14.01 30.18
CA LEU A 290 -22.16 -15.17 31.01
C LEU A 290 -21.82 -14.91 32.48
N ALA A 291 -20.64 -14.32 32.73
CA ALA A 291 -20.25 -13.94 34.09
C ALA A 291 -21.26 -12.94 34.72
N GLY A 292 -21.73 -11.97 33.90
CA GLY A 292 -22.77 -11.03 34.30
C GLY A 292 -24.11 -11.71 34.67
N ILE A 293 -24.57 -12.63 33.80
CA ILE A 293 -25.82 -13.39 34.03
C ILE A 293 -25.74 -14.20 35.35
N VAL A 294 -24.62 -14.92 35.54
CA VAL A 294 -24.39 -15.70 36.78
C VAL A 294 -24.35 -14.77 38.00
N GLY A 295 -23.66 -13.61 37.87
CA GLY A 295 -23.60 -12.63 38.95
C GLY A 295 -24.95 -12.05 39.33
N VAL A 296 -25.82 -11.76 38.35
CA VAL A 296 -27.19 -11.27 38.59
C VAL A 296 -28.09 -12.38 39.13
N SER A 297 -27.97 -13.61 38.59
CA SER A 297 -28.78 -14.75 39.04
C SER A 297 -28.51 -15.17 40.51
N ASN A 298 -27.34 -14.79 41.06
CA ASN A 298 -26.95 -15.11 42.45
C ASN A 298 -27.30 -13.97 43.45
N ILE A 299 -28.07 -12.97 43.00
CA ILE A 299 -28.61 -11.87 43.81
C ILE A 299 -30.06 -12.13 44.19
#